data_ce2d66b21d3f8f309e038c13ca242c62
#
_entry.id   ce2d66b21d3f8f309e038c13ca242c62
#
_cell.length_a   1.000
_cell.length_b   1.000
_cell.length_c   1.000
_cell.angle_alpha   90.00
_cell.angle_beta   90.00
_cell.angle_gamma   90.00
#
_symmetry.space_group_name_H-M   'P 1'
#
loop_
_entity.id
_entity.type
_entity.pdbx_description
1 polymer ?
#
loop_
_entity_poly.entity_id
_entity_poly.type
_entity_poly.pdbx_seq_one_letter_code
_entity_poly.pdbx_strand_id
1 'polypeptide(L)'
;MRFHVFRYLSKPIDKQRLYHNLDDALELYSSFNQKIAIETKSGVTAVSTDDIVYVEAKGRKVTVYTTITDYESTQSMQFWKENLPSNNFFQSHRSFIVNLAKVTSFDHELIYLCDGQYSAYLTRRKFTNFKNAYLLFMESRR
;
A
#
# COMPACT_ATOMS: atom_id res chain seq x y z
N MET A 1 13.45 -3.92 26.03
CA MET A 1 13.90 -3.89 25.10
C MET A 1 14.21 -4.11 24.68
N ARG A 2 13.64 -4.52 25.20
CA ARG A 2 14.09 -4.88 24.31
C ARG A 2 14.31 -4.94 23.71
N PHE A 3 13.76 -5.43 24.49
CA PHE A 3 14.26 -5.88 23.47
C PHE A 3 14.60 -5.64 23.02
N HIS A 4 14.15 -5.92 23.81
CA HIS A 4 14.72 -6.10 22.88
C HIS A 4 15.12 -6.04 22.32
N VAL A 5 14.82 -6.18 23.02
CA VAL A 5 15.38 -6.31 22.05
C VAL A 5 15.84 -6.34 21.69
N PHE A 6 15.80 -6.78 21.96
CA PHE A 6 16.40 -7.09 21.01
C PHE A 6 17.12 -6.91 20.62
N ARG A 7 17.18 -6.96 21.18
CA ARG A 7 17.99 -7.01 20.60
C ARG A 7 18.53 -7.13 19.88
N TYR A 8 18.11 -7.52 20.13
CA TYR A 8 18.62 -7.90 19.07
C TYR A 8 18.87 -7.90 18.25
N LEU A 9 18.79 -8.18 18.36
CA LEU A 9 19.04 -8.35 17.34
C LEU A 9 19.44 -8.18 16.67
N SER A 10 19.41 -8.29 16.60
CA SER A 10 19.80 -8.10 15.75
C SER A 10 20.28 -8.33 15.15
N LYS A 11 20.28 -8.86 14.87
CA LYS A 11 20.71 -9.23 14.04
C LYS A 11 20.83 -9.49 13.27
N PRO A 12 20.78 -9.87 13.03
CA PRO A 12 20.66 -10.47 12.17
C PRO A 12 20.93 -11.27 11.92
N ILE A 13 20.95 -12.11 12.02
CA ILE A 13 21.24 -12.78 11.80
C ILE A 13 21.12 -13.44 11.43
N ASP A 14 21.15 -13.94 11.23
CA ASP A 14 20.77 -14.53 10.78
C ASP A 14 19.96 -14.42 10.91
N LYS A 15 19.48 -14.28 10.99
CA LYS A 15 18.45 -14.21 10.96
C LYS A 15 17.82 -15.02 10.30
N GLN A 16 17.83 -15.98 10.17
CA GLN A 16 17.32 -16.69 9.55
C GLN A 16 17.18 -17.89 9.94
N ARG A 17 17.29 -18.54 10.40
CA ARG A 17 17.19 -19.55 10.75
C ARG A 17 16.76 -19.98 11.84
N LEU A 18 16.58 -20.15 12.45
CA LEU A 18 16.41 -20.55 13.63
C LEU A 18 15.26 -20.22 14.23
N TYR A 19 14.31 -19.89 13.68
CA TYR A 19 13.31 -19.27 14.27
C TYR A 19 11.99 -19.67 13.81
N HIS A 20 11.48 -20.89 13.82
CA HIS A 20 10.18 -21.20 13.29
C HIS A 20 9.05 -20.41 13.91
N ASN A 21 9.00 -20.29 15.21
CA ASN A 21 7.97 -19.47 15.84
C ASN A 21 8.18 -18.01 15.60
N LEU A 22 9.43 -17.61 15.52
CA LEU A 22 9.75 -16.22 15.24
C LEU A 22 9.50 -15.88 13.79
N ASP A 23 9.58 -16.87 12.89
CA ASP A 23 9.30 -16.64 11.49
C ASP A 23 7.87 -16.18 11.28
N ASP A 24 6.91 -16.78 11.97
CA ASP A 24 5.53 -16.35 11.87
C ASP A 24 5.37 -14.91 12.32
N ALA A 25 6.01 -14.55 13.42
CA ALA A 25 5.94 -13.19 13.94
C ALA A 25 6.61 -12.21 12.99
N LEU A 26 7.72 -12.62 12.39
CA LEU A 26 8.42 -11.75 11.44
C LEU A 26 7.64 -11.54 10.18
N GLU A 27 6.96 -12.56 9.70
CA GLU A 27 6.12 -12.42 8.52
C GLU A 27 4.98 -11.44 8.78
N LEU A 28 4.34 -11.54 9.93
CA LEU A 28 3.28 -10.63 10.28
C LEU A 28 3.79 -9.20 10.39
N TYR A 29 4.94 -9.04 11.03
CA TYR A 29 5.55 -7.73 11.16
C TYR A 29 5.90 -7.16 9.78
N SER A 30 6.46 -7.99 8.91
CA SER A 30 6.83 -7.55 7.57
C SER A 30 5.63 -7.08 6.77
N SER A 31 4.47 -7.73 6.93
CA SER A 31 3.29 -7.32 6.18
C SER A 31 2.80 -5.94 6.59
N PHE A 32 3.04 -5.52 7.84
CA PHE A 32 2.69 -4.18 8.28
C PHE A 32 3.70 -3.14 7.83
N ASN A 33 4.95 -3.57 7.64
CA ASN A 33 6.02 -2.65 7.30
C ASN A 33 6.62 -2.93 5.94
N GLN A 34 5.80 -3.47 5.06
CA GLN A 34 6.24 -3.84 3.74
C GLN A 34 6.68 -2.60 2.95
N LYS A 35 7.81 -2.72 2.30
CA LYS A 35 8.32 -1.65 1.45
C LYS A 35 8.29 -2.08 0.00
N ILE A 36 8.18 -1.11 -0.87
CA ILE A 36 8.19 -1.37 -2.30
C ILE A 36 9.12 -0.36 -2.97
N ALA A 37 9.81 -0.81 -4.00
CA ALA A 37 10.74 0.05 -4.72
C ALA A 37 10.00 0.78 -5.83
N ILE A 38 10.10 2.11 -5.83
CA ILE A 38 9.53 2.93 -6.89
C ILE A 38 10.67 3.32 -7.82
N GLU A 39 10.59 2.88 -9.07
CA GLU A 39 11.60 3.21 -10.06
C GLU A 39 11.17 4.48 -10.79
N THR A 40 12.05 5.46 -10.80
CA THR A 40 11.83 6.72 -11.52
C THR A 40 12.99 6.93 -12.47
N LYS A 41 12.86 7.96 -13.29
CA LYS A 41 13.95 8.28 -14.24
C LYS A 41 15.23 8.69 -13.53
N SER A 42 15.13 9.16 -12.30
CA SER A 42 16.33 9.60 -11.57
C SER A 42 16.86 8.54 -10.61
N GLY A 43 16.21 7.39 -10.48
CA GLY A 43 16.71 6.34 -9.60
C GLY A 43 15.62 5.51 -9.00
N VAL A 44 15.93 4.87 -7.89
CA VAL A 44 15.01 3.95 -7.20
C VAL A 44 14.88 4.40 -5.76
N THR A 45 13.65 4.48 -5.29
CA THR A 45 13.35 4.86 -3.90
C THR A 45 12.50 3.77 -3.25
N ALA A 46 12.88 3.35 -2.05
CA ALA A 46 12.10 2.39 -1.29
C ALA A 46 11.11 3.15 -0.40
N VAL A 47 9.84 2.81 -0.50
CA VAL A 47 8.77 3.50 0.23
C VAL A 47 7.93 2.46 0.94
N SER A 48 7.52 2.76 2.17
CA SER A 48 6.58 1.90 2.88
C SER A 48 5.24 1.92 2.17
N THR A 49 4.63 0.75 1.99
CA THR A 49 3.32 0.70 1.36
C THR A 49 2.27 1.46 2.18
N ASP A 50 2.49 1.59 3.49
CA ASP A 50 1.58 2.37 4.34
C ASP A 50 1.60 3.85 3.99
N ASP A 51 2.67 4.34 3.40
CA ASP A 51 2.77 5.76 3.03
C ASP A 51 2.17 6.06 1.67
N ILE A 52 1.84 5.05 0.89
CA ILE A 52 1.26 5.25 -0.43
C ILE A 52 -0.23 5.57 -0.28
N VAL A 53 -0.64 6.71 -0.83
CA VAL A 53 -2.03 7.12 -0.81
C VAL A 53 -2.79 6.46 -1.96
N TYR A 54 -2.33 6.64 -3.16
CA TYR A 54 -2.91 5.97 -4.31
C TYR A 54 -1.94 6.05 -5.50
N VAL A 55 -2.24 5.24 -6.52
CA VAL A 55 -1.46 5.20 -7.75
C VAL A 55 -2.40 5.57 -8.88
N GLU A 56 -1.96 6.47 -9.74
CA GLU A 56 -2.76 6.95 -10.86
C GLU A 56 -2.00 6.78 -12.18
N ALA A 57 -2.68 6.19 -13.16
CA ALA A 57 -2.15 6.12 -14.53
C ALA A 57 -2.83 7.20 -15.35
N LYS A 58 -2.03 8.08 -15.94
CA LYS A 58 -2.55 9.16 -16.77
C LYS A 58 -1.75 9.21 -18.06
N GLY A 59 -2.40 8.86 -19.18
CA GLY A 59 -1.69 8.72 -20.43
C GLY A 59 -0.67 7.60 -20.31
N ARG A 60 0.59 7.91 -20.55
CA ARG A 60 1.66 6.93 -20.44
C ARG A 60 2.41 7.03 -19.12
N LYS A 61 1.93 7.87 -18.23
CA LYS A 61 2.62 8.10 -16.96
C LYS A 61 1.88 7.43 -15.82
N VAL A 62 2.63 6.91 -14.88
CA VAL A 62 2.09 6.34 -13.65
C VAL A 62 2.69 7.12 -12.50
N THR A 63 1.84 7.73 -11.69
CA THR A 63 2.27 8.52 -10.55
C THR A 63 1.86 7.83 -9.26
N VAL A 64 2.81 7.69 -8.35
CA VAL A 64 2.56 7.13 -7.02
C VAL A 64 2.52 8.30 -6.04
N TYR A 65 1.35 8.52 -5.46
CA TYR A 65 1.17 9.59 -4.48
C TYR A 65 1.39 9.03 -3.09
N THR A 66 2.31 9.66 -2.37
CA THR A 66 2.58 9.23 -1.00
C THR A 66 2.30 10.39 -0.04
N THR A 67 2.35 10.10 1.24
CA THR A 67 2.12 11.12 2.26
C THR A 67 3.24 12.16 2.31
N ILE A 68 4.38 11.87 1.70
CA ILE A 68 5.53 12.76 1.72
C ILE A 68 5.66 13.50 0.40
N THR A 69 5.62 12.78 -0.72
CA THR A 69 5.80 13.39 -2.04
C THR A 69 5.22 12.46 -3.11
N ASP A 70 5.19 12.95 -4.33
CA ASP A 70 4.71 12.17 -5.47
C ASP A 70 5.90 11.66 -6.27
N TYR A 71 5.75 10.45 -6.82
CA TYR A 71 6.81 9.85 -7.64
C TYR A 71 6.23 9.49 -8.99
N GLU A 72 6.92 9.91 -10.05
CA GLU A 72 6.55 9.49 -11.39
C GLU A 72 7.28 8.18 -11.67
N SER A 73 6.54 7.08 -11.64
CA SER A 73 7.11 5.74 -11.75
C SER A 73 7.30 5.34 -13.20
N THR A 74 8.39 4.64 -13.49
CA THR A 74 8.58 4.04 -14.81
C THR A 74 7.95 2.65 -14.87
N GLN A 75 7.47 2.14 -13.75
CA GLN A 75 6.80 0.84 -13.68
C GLN A 75 5.35 0.98 -14.13
N SER A 76 4.84 -0.08 -14.75
CA SER A 76 3.49 -0.05 -15.30
C SER A 76 2.42 -0.17 -14.21
N MET A 77 1.19 0.18 -14.59
CA MET A 77 0.05 -0.01 -13.70
C MET A 77 -0.12 -1.48 -13.34
N GLN A 78 0.17 -2.37 -14.27
CA GLN A 78 0.11 -3.81 -14.00
C GLN A 78 1.08 -4.21 -12.91
N PHE A 79 2.29 -3.64 -12.93
CA PHE A 79 3.27 -3.89 -11.87
C PHE A 79 2.68 -3.52 -10.51
N TRP A 80 2.08 -2.33 -10.42
CA TRP A 80 1.54 -1.86 -9.15
C TRP A 80 0.36 -2.70 -8.70
N LYS A 81 -0.48 -3.11 -9.66
CA LYS A 81 -1.60 -3.97 -9.35
C LYS A 81 -1.15 -5.30 -8.77
N GLU A 82 -0.06 -5.85 -9.29
CA GLU A 82 0.43 -7.16 -8.87
C GLU A 82 1.25 -7.12 -7.59
N ASN A 83 1.89 -6.01 -7.31
CA ASN A 83 2.87 -5.95 -6.23
C ASN A 83 2.42 -5.22 -4.98
N LEU A 84 1.32 -4.48 -5.04
CA LEU A 84 0.77 -3.87 -3.84
C LEU A 84 -0.09 -4.90 -3.09
N PRO A 85 -0.07 -4.86 -1.75
CA PRO A 85 -0.85 -5.85 -0.97
C PRO A 85 -2.34 -5.73 -1.27
N SER A 86 -2.95 -6.82 -1.70
CA SER A 86 -4.34 -6.80 -2.12
C SER A 86 -5.32 -6.59 -0.96
N ASN A 87 -4.90 -6.85 0.27
CA ASN A 87 -5.76 -6.62 1.42
C ASN A 87 -5.81 -5.16 1.86
N ASN A 88 -4.89 -4.32 1.37
CA ASN A 88 -4.85 -2.91 1.71
C ASN A 88 -5.14 -1.99 0.54
N PHE A 89 -5.01 -2.51 -0.68
CA PHE A 89 -5.16 -1.70 -1.89
C PHE A 89 -6.25 -2.25 -2.77
N PHE A 90 -6.98 -1.37 -3.41
CA PHE A 90 -8.09 -1.76 -4.28
C PHE A 90 -8.03 -0.95 -5.56
N GLN A 91 -8.15 -1.63 -6.69
CA GLN A 91 -8.21 -0.95 -7.98
C GLN A 91 -9.63 -0.46 -8.22
N SER A 92 -9.88 0.80 -7.95
CA SER A 92 -11.20 1.40 -8.03
C SER A 92 -11.59 1.78 -9.46
N HIS A 93 -10.59 1.91 -10.32
CA HIS A 93 -10.77 2.31 -11.70
C HIS A 93 -9.56 1.78 -12.44
N ARG A 94 -9.69 1.56 -13.75
CA ARG A 94 -8.54 1.03 -14.51
C ARG A 94 -7.30 1.88 -14.36
N SER A 95 -7.49 3.17 -14.01
CA SER A 95 -6.39 4.11 -13.87
C SER A 95 -6.05 4.44 -12.42
N PHE A 96 -6.70 3.84 -11.46
CA PHE A 96 -6.50 4.17 -10.05
C PHE A 96 -6.41 2.94 -9.16
N ILE A 97 -5.43 2.93 -8.28
CA ILE A 97 -5.33 1.94 -7.20
C ILE A 97 -5.24 2.75 -5.92
N VAL A 98 -6.15 2.53 -4.98
CA VAL A 98 -6.23 3.33 -3.75
C VAL A 98 -5.86 2.50 -2.54
N ASN A 99 -5.25 3.15 -1.56
CA ASN A 99 -4.93 2.55 -0.28
C ASN A 99 -6.13 2.70 0.63
N LEU A 100 -6.74 1.58 1.02
CA LEU A 100 -7.93 1.60 1.85
C LEU A 100 -7.70 2.30 3.18
N ALA A 101 -6.49 2.24 3.71
CA ALA A 101 -6.16 2.88 4.97
C ALA A 101 -6.20 4.40 4.89
N LYS A 102 -6.12 4.96 3.68
CA LYS A 102 -6.12 6.41 3.48
C LYS A 102 -7.47 6.94 3.05
N VAL A 103 -8.45 6.08 2.81
CA VAL A 103 -9.78 6.49 2.39
C VAL A 103 -10.52 7.10 3.59
N THR A 104 -11.06 8.30 3.41
CA THR A 104 -11.83 8.96 4.46
C THR A 104 -13.32 8.95 4.15
N SER A 105 -13.69 8.98 2.88
CA SER A 105 -15.08 8.86 2.48
C SER A 105 -15.14 8.52 1.01
N PHE A 106 -16.29 8.09 0.53
CA PHE A 106 -16.48 7.82 -0.88
C PHE A 106 -17.98 7.84 -1.21
N ASP A 107 -18.25 8.10 -2.49
CA ASP A 107 -19.62 7.96 -3.00
C ASP A 107 -19.57 7.05 -4.23
N HIS A 108 -20.57 7.12 -5.11
CA HIS A 108 -20.65 6.20 -6.24
C HIS A 108 -19.65 6.51 -7.36
N GLU A 109 -19.02 7.66 -7.32
CA GLU A 109 -18.14 8.10 -8.41
C GLU A 109 -16.74 8.47 -7.94
N LEU A 110 -16.59 8.90 -6.70
CA LEU A 110 -15.31 9.40 -6.20
C LEU A 110 -14.98 8.82 -4.84
N ILE A 111 -13.70 8.61 -4.65
CA ILE A 111 -13.14 8.20 -3.37
C ILE A 111 -12.29 9.37 -2.88
N TYR A 112 -12.50 9.79 -1.65
CA TYR A 112 -11.73 10.85 -1.02
C TYR A 112 -10.72 10.26 -0.05
N LEU A 113 -9.47 10.70 -0.16
CA LEU A 113 -8.38 10.18 0.65
C LEU A 113 -7.72 11.32 1.42
N CYS A 114 -7.23 11.02 2.61
CA CYS A 114 -6.53 11.98 3.46
C CYS A 114 -7.39 13.23 3.68
N ASP A 115 -8.62 13.01 4.15
CA ASP A 115 -9.57 14.09 4.47
C ASP A 115 -9.88 14.99 3.27
N GLY A 116 -9.95 14.38 2.09
CA GLY A 116 -10.30 15.11 0.88
C GLY A 116 -9.13 15.78 0.18
N GLN A 117 -7.93 15.60 0.71
CA GLN A 117 -6.74 16.15 0.09
C GLN A 117 -6.49 15.53 -1.29
N TYR A 118 -6.86 14.28 -1.45
CA TYR A 118 -6.74 13.56 -2.72
C TYR A 118 -8.08 12.92 -3.07
N SER A 119 -8.29 12.72 -4.35
CA SER A 119 -9.48 12.00 -4.81
C SER A 119 -9.12 11.07 -5.95
N ALA A 120 -9.89 10.00 -6.09
CA ALA A 120 -9.69 9.02 -7.14
C ALA A 120 -11.05 8.60 -7.66
N TYR A 121 -11.09 8.22 -8.93
CA TYR A 121 -12.35 7.80 -9.55
C TYR A 121 -12.70 6.38 -9.13
N LEU A 122 -14.00 6.15 -8.99
CA LEU A 122 -14.57 4.84 -8.69
C LEU A 122 -15.60 4.53 -9.76
N THR A 123 -15.45 3.39 -10.45
CA THR A 123 -16.45 3.03 -11.44
C THR A 123 -17.69 2.48 -10.75
N ARG A 124 -18.84 2.69 -11.38
CA ARG A 124 -20.10 2.21 -10.82
C ARG A 124 -20.08 0.69 -10.65
N ARG A 125 -19.47 0.00 -11.59
CA ARG A 125 -19.41 -1.46 -11.54
C ARG A 125 -18.64 -1.95 -10.33
N LYS A 126 -17.68 -1.17 -9.87
CA LYS A 126 -16.84 -1.56 -8.75
C LYS A 126 -17.30 -1.03 -7.41
N PHE A 127 -18.35 -0.22 -7.41
CA PHE A 127 -18.78 0.40 -6.16
C PHE A 127 -19.10 -0.61 -5.06
N THR A 128 -19.90 -1.61 -5.38
CA THR A 128 -20.29 -2.61 -4.38
C THR A 128 -19.07 -3.39 -3.88
N ASN A 129 -18.20 -3.77 -4.81
CA ASN A 129 -16.98 -4.51 -4.43
C ASN A 129 -16.05 -3.65 -3.60
N PHE A 130 -15.93 -2.37 -3.97
CA PHE A 130 -15.10 -1.46 -3.19
C PHE A 130 -15.66 -1.25 -1.80
N LYS A 131 -16.96 -1.02 -1.70
CA LYS A 131 -17.62 -0.84 -0.42
C LYS A 131 -17.39 -2.05 0.48
N ASN A 132 -17.56 -3.25 -0.07
CA ASN A 132 -17.35 -4.46 0.71
C ASN A 132 -15.91 -4.60 1.15
N ALA A 133 -14.96 -4.30 0.25
CA ALA A 133 -13.55 -4.37 0.58
C ALA A 133 -13.19 -3.38 1.68
N TYR A 134 -13.74 -2.18 1.60
CA TYR A 134 -13.47 -1.15 2.61
C TYR A 134 -14.03 -1.55 3.97
N LEU A 135 -15.26 -2.08 3.99
CA LEU A 135 -15.85 -2.50 5.25
C LEU A 135 -15.08 -3.66 5.88
N LEU A 136 -14.64 -4.61 5.07
CA LEU A 136 -13.80 -5.69 5.56
C LEU A 136 -12.48 -5.18 6.10
N PHE A 137 -11.88 -4.22 5.40
CA PHE A 137 -10.63 -3.63 5.83
C PHE A 137 -10.79 -2.95 7.19
N MET A 138 -11.86 -2.16 7.34
CA MET A 138 -12.10 -1.46 8.60
C MET A 138 -12.35 -2.45 9.74
N GLU A 139 -13.05 -3.53 9.45
CA GLU A 139 -13.33 -4.55 10.44
C GLU A 139 -12.08 -5.25 10.91
N SER A 140 -11.18 -5.55 9.99
CA SER A 140 -9.95 -6.27 10.30
C SER A 140 -8.97 -5.41 11.10
N ARG A 141 -9.19 -4.11 11.16
CA ARG A 141 -8.30 -3.21 11.90
C ARG A 141 -8.73 -2.97 13.34
N ARG A 142 -9.82 -3.56 13.75
CA ARG A 142 -10.27 -3.39 15.14
C ARG A 142 -9.44 -4.13 16.13
#